data_bee6db88d250cfbd223b61e100e63f2a
#
_entry.id   bee6db88d250cfbd223b61e100e63f2a
#
_cell.length_a   1.000
_cell.length_b   1.000
_cell.length_c   1.000
_cell.angle_alpha   90.00
_cell.angle_beta   90.00
_cell.angle_gamma   90.00
#
_symmetry.space_group_name_H-M   'P 1'
#
loop_
_entity.id
_entity.type
_entity.pdbx_description
1 polymer ?
#
loop_
_entity_poly.entity_id
_entity_poly.type
_entity_poly.pdbx_seq_one_letter_code
_entity_poly.pdbx_strand_id
1 'polypeptide(L)'
;LDVKPARAQVLITKPIKNLKIKGCFHMDRGYYYFRNVANRVLLGGGRNLDFKAEETFDMSTSVKIQEHLKALLKTKILPNQDFEIEHSWSGIMGMGNSKTTLLKQLDESLFCAIRLGGMGVALGTDVGQKVANLANSNR
;
A
#
# COMPACT_ATOMS: atom_id res chain seq x y z
N LEU A 1 -21.80 1.89 -3.88
CA LEU A 1 -20.73 1.86 -2.87
C LEU A 1 -19.68 2.93 -3.18
N ASP A 2 -19.24 3.69 -2.16
CA ASP A 2 -18.15 4.66 -2.29
C ASP A 2 -16.80 3.93 -2.20
N VAL A 3 -16.41 3.27 -3.29
CA VAL A 3 -15.14 2.57 -3.43
C VAL A 3 -14.57 2.80 -4.81
N LYS A 4 -13.33 3.26 -4.88
CA LYS A 4 -12.59 3.51 -6.10
C LYS A 4 -11.28 2.73 -6.08
N PRO A 5 -10.80 2.25 -7.22
CA PRO A 5 -9.48 1.62 -7.30
C PRO A 5 -8.40 2.67 -7.05
N ALA A 6 -7.35 2.28 -6.36
CA ALA A 6 -6.17 3.11 -6.20
C ALA A 6 -4.92 2.25 -6.26
N ARG A 7 -4.13 2.45 -7.31
CA ARG A 7 -2.89 1.74 -7.50
C ARG A 7 -1.84 2.24 -6.52
N ALA A 8 -1.19 1.31 -5.82
CA ALA A 8 -0.01 1.53 -5.01
C ALA A 8 1.18 0.83 -5.64
N GLN A 9 2.31 1.50 -5.71
CA GLN A 9 3.52 0.98 -6.34
C GLN A 9 4.64 0.78 -5.33
N VAL A 10 5.42 -0.25 -5.55
CA VAL A 10 6.49 -0.69 -4.65
C VAL A 10 7.70 -1.11 -5.47
N LEU A 11 8.88 -0.96 -4.91
CA LEU A 11 10.12 -1.56 -5.38
C LEU A 11 10.89 -2.20 -4.23
N ILE A 12 11.76 -3.15 -4.56
CA ILE A 12 12.69 -3.76 -3.61
C ILE A 12 14.09 -3.82 -4.23
N THR A 13 15.09 -3.53 -3.42
CA THR A 13 16.50 -3.61 -3.85
C THR A 13 17.00 -5.05 -3.86
N LYS A 14 18.05 -5.33 -4.62
CA LYS A 14 18.91 -6.49 -4.36
C LYS A 14 19.50 -6.43 -2.95
N PRO A 15 20.05 -7.53 -2.42
CA PRO A 15 20.75 -7.53 -1.13
C PRO A 15 21.84 -6.46 -1.06
N ILE A 16 21.84 -5.67 0.00
CA ILE A 16 22.80 -4.60 0.25
C ILE A 16 23.75 -5.03 1.36
N LYS A 17 25.05 -4.99 1.10
CA LYS A 17 26.07 -5.34 2.07
C LYS A 17 26.07 -4.30 3.22
N ASN A 18 26.08 -4.77 4.46
CA ASN A 18 26.09 -3.93 5.66
C ASN A 18 24.94 -2.92 5.75
N LEU A 19 23.75 -3.29 5.29
CA LEU A 19 22.55 -2.46 5.42
C LEU A 19 22.29 -2.11 6.89
N LYS A 20 22.27 -0.81 7.21
CA LYS A 20 22.03 -0.30 8.57
C LYS A 20 20.57 -0.04 8.89
N ILE A 21 19.70 0.00 7.88
CA ILE A 21 18.26 0.23 8.06
C ILE A 21 17.64 -0.99 8.72
N LYS A 22 16.99 -0.79 9.87
CA LYS A 22 16.22 -1.82 10.59
C LYS A 22 14.93 -1.22 11.10
N GLY A 23 13.79 -1.77 10.68
CA GLY A 23 12.46 -1.33 11.10
C GLY A 23 11.59 -0.83 9.95
N CYS A 24 10.44 -0.28 10.32
CA CYS A 24 9.44 0.28 9.40
C CYS A 24 9.40 1.80 9.57
N PHE A 25 9.42 2.51 8.47
CA PHE A 25 9.49 3.96 8.43
C PHE A 25 8.41 4.53 7.53
N HIS A 26 7.87 5.67 7.90
CA HIS A 26 6.96 6.47 7.08
C HIS A 26 7.56 7.85 6.83
N MET A 27 7.30 8.40 5.65
CA MET A 27 7.72 9.74 5.23
C MET A 27 6.53 10.46 4.58
N ASP A 28 6.62 11.79 4.57
CA ASP A 28 5.65 12.67 3.91
C ASP A 28 4.19 12.30 4.26
N ARG A 29 3.85 12.40 5.54
CA ARG A 29 2.49 12.12 6.07
C ARG A 29 1.98 10.71 5.74
N GLY A 30 2.89 9.74 5.49
CA GLY A 30 2.55 8.37 5.15
C GLY A 30 2.39 8.10 3.65
N TYR A 31 2.66 9.07 2.78
CA TYR A 31 2.67 8.85 1.33
C TYR A 31 3.81 7.96 0.85
N TYR A 32 4.87 7.84 1.63
CA TYR A 32 5.97 6.91 1.39
C TYR A 32 6.21 6.06 2.63
N TYR A 33 6.54 4.82 2.42
CA TYR A 33 6.88 3.89 3.48
C TYR A 33 8.03 2.99 3.02
N PHE A 34 8.94 2.69 3.93
CA PHE A 34 10.02 1.76 3.64
C PHE A 34 10.38 0.93 4.87
N ARG A 35 10.96 -0.22 4.63
CA ARG A 35 11.48 -1.11 5.66
C ARG A 35 12.61 -1.96 5.11
N ASN A 36 13.37 -2.56 6.00
CA ASN A 36 14.23 -3.65 5.59
C ASN A 36 13.44 -4.97 5.44
N VAL A 37 13.85 -5.77 4.46
CA VAL A 37 13.46 -7.18 4.30
C VAL A 37 14.76 -7.97 4.24
N ALA A 38 15.14 -8.58 5.36
CA ALA A 38 16.51 -9.05 5.59
C ALA A 38 17.51 -7.90 5.32
N ASN A 39 18.41 -8.05 4.36
CA ASN A 39 19.39 -7.05 3.94
C ASN A 39 19.01 -6.30 2.66
N ARG A 40 17.72 -6.17 2.36
CA ARG A 40 17.14 -5.41 1.24
C ARG A 40 16.32 -4.25 1.77
N VAL A 41 16.09 -3.23 0.94
CA VAL A 41 15.14 -2.16 1.24
C VAL A 41 13.94 -2.31 0.34
N LEU A 42 12.76 -2.42 0.95
CA LEU A 42 11.47 -2.31 0.29
C LEU A 42 10.97 -0.88 0.50
N LEU A 43 10.62 -0.21 -0.59
CA LEU A 43 10.08 1.16 -0.58
C LEU A 43 8.82 1.21 -1.43
N GLY A 44 7.77 1.80 -0.89
CA GLY A 44 6.52 2.01 -1.61
C GLY A 44 5.93 3.40 -1.38
N GLY A 45 4.94 3.74 -2.19
CA GLY A 45 4.22 5.01 -2.10
C GLY A 45 4.22 5.81 -3.40
N GLY A 46 4.12 7.14 -3.26
CA GLY A 46 4.18 8.06 -4.38
C GLY A 46 2.86 8.29 -5.14
N ARG A 47 1.76 7.68 -4.71
CA ARG A 47 0.43 7.90 -5.33
C ARG A 47 0.02 9.38 -5.35
N ASN A 48 0.46 10.17 -4.38
CA ASN A 48 0.22 11.61 -4.30
C ASN A 48 0.83 12.42 -5.44
N LEU A 49 1.76 11.85 -6.20
CA LEU A 49 2.35 12.51 -7.38
C LEU A 49 1.37 12.56 -8.56
N ASP A 50 0.38 11.66 -8.60
CA ASP A 50 -0.60 11.61 -9.66
C ASP A 50 -1.84 10.77 -9.25
N PHE A 51 -2.65 11.32 -8.35
CA PHE A 51 -3.85 10.64 -7.88
C PHE A 51 -4.79 10.21 -9.00
N LYS A 52 -4.88 11.01 -10.07
CA LYS A 52 -5.76 10.74 -11.20
C LYS A 52 -5.29 9.54 -12.02
N ALA A 53 -4.01 9.48 -12.34
CA ALA A 53 -3.45 8.35 -13.08
C ALA A 53 -3.41 7.06 -12.25
N GLU A 54 -3.32 7.19 -10.92
CA GLU A 54 -3.33 6.04 -10.02
C GLU A 54 -4.75 5.60 -9.58
N GLU A 55 -5.82 6.27 -10.05
CA GLU A 55 -7.21 5.78 -9.94
C GLU A 55 -7.51 4.83 -11.10
N THR A 56 -6.98 3.61 -11.02
CA THR A 56 -7.01 2.63 -12.11
C THR A 56 -7.02 1.19 -11.58
N PHE A 57 -7.52 0.26 -12.40
CA PHE A 57 -7.40 -1.19 -12.19
C PHE A 57 -6.16 -1.79 -12.90
N ASP A 58 -5.44 -0.99 -13.68
CA ASP A 58 -4.20 -1.43 -14.31
C ASP A 58 -3.11 -1.67 -13.27
N MET A 59 -2.58 -2.89 -13.23
CA MET A 59 -1.54 -3.32 -12.28
C MET A 59 -0.11 -3.10 -12.82
N SER A 60 0.05 -2.43 -13.96
CA SER A 60 1.39 -2.02 -14.41
C SER A 60 1.98 -0.94 -13.48
N THR A 61 3.29 -0.80 -13.49
CA THR A 61 3.97 0.32 -12.81
C THR A 61 4.07 1.53 -13.74
N SER A 62 4.07 2.74 -13.18
CA SER A 62 4.31 3.97 -13.94
C SER A 62 5.75 4.43 -13.81
N VAL A 63 6.33 4.89 -14.91
CA VAL A 63 7.70 5.43 -14.93
C VAL A 63 7.85 6.58 -13.94
N LYS A 64 6.88 7.50 -13.90
CA LYS A 64 6.88 8.67 -13.01
C LYS A 64 7.08 8.29 -11.55
N ILE A 65 6.33 7.32 -11.04
CA ILE A 65 6.41 6.89 -9.63
C ILE A 65 7.66 6.08 -9.39
N GLN A 66 8.01 5.14 -10.28
CA GLN A 66 9.20 4.31 -10.11
C GLN A 66 10.49 5.14 -10.10
N GLU A 67 10.64 6.10 -10.99
CA GLU A 67 11.81 6.99 -11.00
C GLU A 67 11.87 7.87 -9.74
N HIS A 68 10.73 8.35 -9.25
CA HIS A 68 10.69 9.10 -8.00
C HIS A 68 11.09 8.22 -6.79
N LEU A 69 10.61 6.98 -6.70
CA LEU A 69 11.00 6.05 -5.63
C LEU A 69 12.51 5.74 -5.68
N LYS A 70 13.09 5.54 -6.86
CA LYS A 70 14.53 5.35 -7.04
C LYS A 70 15.32 6.60 -6.60
N ALA A 71 14.83 7.80 -6.95
CA ALA A 71 15.44 9.05 -6.51
C ALA A 71 15.40 9.21 -4.98
N LEU A 72 14.29 8.84 -4.33
CA LEU A 72 14.20 8.83 -2.86
C LEU A 72 15.20 7.86 -2.22
N LEU A 73 15.36 6.65 -2.76
CA LEU A 73 16.39 5.72 -2.30
C LEU A 73 17.76 6.38 -2.36
N LYS A 74 18.13 6.94 -3.53
CA LYS A 74 19.46 7.51 -3.77
C LYS A 74 19.74 8.73 -2.92
N THR A 75 18.74 9.61 -2.72
CA THR A 75 18.99 10.93 -2.11
C THR A 75 18.68 10.99 -0.62
N LYS A 76 17.79 10.14 -0.11
CA LYS A 76 17.29 10.24 1.28
C LYS A 76 17.49 8.98 2.09
N ILE A 77 17.25 7.80 1.52
CA ILE A 77 17.23 6.55 2.28
C ILE A 77 18.61 5.89 2.29
N LEU A 78 19.29 5.88 1.14
CA LEU A 78 20.60 5.27 0.92
C LEU A 78 21.60 6.25 0.27
N PRO A 79 21.81 7.47 0.82
CA PRO A 79 22.53 8.55 0.11
C PRO A 79 23.99 8.22 -0.20
N ASN A 80 24.62 7.30 0.54
CA ASN A 80 26.03 6.95 0.40
C ASN A 80 26.21 5.44 0.16
N GLN A 81 25.21 4.78 -0.40
CA GLN A 81 25.23 3.35 -0.59
C GLN A 81 24.74 3.00 -1.99
N ASP A 82 25.52 2.19 -2.71
CA ASP A 82 25.12 1.66 -3.99
C ASP A 82 24.04 0.60 -3.82
N PHE A 83 23.09 0.59 -4.71
CA PHE A 83 22.01 -0.37 -4.76
C PHE A 83 21.55 -0.63 -6.19
N GLU A 84 20.98 -1.79 -6.41
CA GLU A 84 20.25 -2.15 -7.62
C GLU A 84 18.81 -2.53 -7.27
N ILE A 85 17.87 -2.21 -8.14
CA ILE A 85 16.48 -2.66 -8.00
C ILE A 85 16.38 -4.10 -8.50
N GLU A 86 15.80 -4.96 -7.69
CA GLU A 86 15.53 -6.36 -8.04
C GLU A 86 14.16 -6.53 -8.67
N HIS A 87 13.12 -5.97 -8.02
CA HIS A 87 11.75 -6.03 -8.50
C HIS A 87 11.01 -4.73 -8.25
N SER A 88 10.05 -4.44 -9.12
CA SER A 88 9.03 -3.41 -8.95
C SER A 88 7.66 -4.01 -9.29
N TRP A 89 6.66 -3.66 -8.52
CA TRP A 89 5.28 -4.12 -8.74
C TRP A 89 4.28 -3.11 -8.25
N SER A 90 3.02 -3.39 -8.52
CA SER A 90 1.90 -2.62 -7.99
C SER A 90 0.80 -3.51 -7.41
N GLY A 91 -0.13 -2.90 -6.73
CA GLY A 91 -1.35 -3.53 -6.23
C GLY A 91 -2.49 -2.51 -6.18
N ILE A 92 -3.72 -2.99 -6.30
CA ILE A 92 -4.91 -2.14 -6.28
C ILE A 92 -5.53 -2.15 -4.89
N MET A 93 -5.69 -0.98 -4.31
CA MET A 93 -6.40 -0.77 -3.04
C MET A 93 -7.80 -0.25 -3.29
N GLY A 94 -8.75 -0.62 -2.44
CA GLY A 94 -10.05 0.04 -2.38
C GLY A 94 -9.95 1.31 -1.52
N MET A 95 -10.11 2.47 -2.16
CA MET A 95 -10.15 3.78 -1.52
C MET A 95 -11.57 4.38 -1.59
N GLY A 96 -11.83 5.44 -0.85
CA GLY A 96 -13.09 6.18 -0.89
C GLY A 96 -12.92 7.59 -0.35
N ASN A 97 -14.00 8.34 -0.28
CA ASN A 97 -14.01 9.70 0.24
C ASN A 97 -13.74 9.76 1.76
N SER A 98 -14.00 8.66 2.45
CA SER A 98 -13.73 8.47 3.88
C SER A 98 -12.62 7.45 4.10
N LYS A 99 -11.85 7.62 5.16
CA LYS A 99 -10.82 6.65 5.59
C LYS A 99 -11.39 5.46 6.37
N THR A 100 -12.69 5.47 6.70
CA THR A 100 -13.33 4.39 7.44
C THR A 100 -13.63 3.20 6.53
N THR A 101 -13.46 2.01 7.06
CA THR A 101 -13.88 0.77 6.39
C THR A 101 -15.39 0.78 6.16
N LEU A 102 -15.83 0.26 5.04
CA LEU A 102 -17.24 0.13 4.70
C LEU A 102 -17.70 -1.29 5.03
N LEU A 103 -18.57 -1.38 6.03
CA LEU A 103 -19.28 -2.59 6.42
C LEU A 103 -20.74 -2.45 6.02
N LYS A 104 -21.25 -3.34 5.20
CA LYS A 104 -22.64 -3.24 4.69
C LYS A 104 -23.22 -4.61 4.33
N GLN A 105 -24.48 -4.79 4.66
CA GLN A 105 -25.29 -5.80 4.04
C GLN A 105 -25.77 -5.27 2.69
N LEU A 106 -25.55 -6.01 1.63
CA LEU A 106 -25.91 -5.63 0.25
C LEU A 106 -27.24 -6.26 -0.20
N ASP A 107 -27.52 -7.46 0.31
CA ASP A 107 -28.70 -8.25 0.03
C ASP A 107 -28.97 -9.17 1.22
N GLU A 108 -30.08 -9.90 1.24
CA GLU A 108 -30.50 -10.78 2.35
C GLU A 108 -29.37 -11.73 2.83
N SER A 109 -28.55 -12.23 1.89
CA SER A 109 -27.46 -13.16 2.16
C SER A 109 -26.05 -12.63 1.84
N LEU A 110 -25.93 -11.38 1.36
CA LEU A 110 -24.67 -10.80 0.90
C LEU A 110 -24.19 -9.67 1.81
N PHE A 111 -23.08 -9.88 2.44
CA PHE A 111 -22.40 -8.92 3.31
C PHE A 111 -21.05 -8.52 2.74
N CYS A 112 -20.64 -7.28 2.93
CA CYS A 112 -19.31 -6.83 2.51
C CYS A 112 -18.59 -6.04 3.60
N ALA A 113 -17.27 -6.23 3.64
CA ALA A 113 -16.32 -5.48 4.45
C ALA A 113 -15.16 -5.05 3.56
N ILE A 114 -15.18 -3.81 3.11
CA ILE A 114 -14.28 -3.31 2.04
C ILE A 114 -13.73 -1.93 2.38
N ARG A 115 -12.86 -1.40 1.54
CA ARG A 115 -12.25 -0.07 1.70
C ARG A 115 -11.33 -0.01 2.92
N LEU A 116 -10.39 -0.94 2.99
CA LEU A 116 -9.37 -0.96 4.06
C LEU A 116 -8.26 0.09 3.86
N GLY A 117 -8.22 0.75 2.68
CA GLY A 117 -7.40 1.93 2.42
C GLY A 117 -5.89 1.72 2.63
N GLY A 118 -5.37 0.53 2.33
CA GLY A 118 -3.97 0.16 2.57
C GLY A 118 -3.68 -0.32 4.00
N MET A 119 -4.66 -0.31 4.90
CA MET A 119 -4.53 -0.72 6.31
C MET A 119 -5.01 -2.16 6.58
N GLY A 120 -5.17 -2.97 5.54
CA GLY A 120 -5.76 -4.32 5.64
C GLY A 120 -5.08 -5.25 6.63
N VAL A 121 -3.74 -5.22 6.71
CA VAL A 121 -3.00 -6.05 7.68
C VAL A 121 -3.31 -5.66 9.13
N ALA A 122 -3.46 -4.36 9.41
CA ALA A 122 -3.76 -3.88 10.76
C ALA A 122 -5.24 -4.04 11.14
N LEU A 123 -6.16 -3.85 10.18
CA LEU A 123 -7.59 -3.76 10.45
C LEU A 123 -8.36 -5.04 10.08
N GLY A 124 -7.79 -5.94 9.30
CA GLY A 124 -8.51 -7.06 8.69
C GLY A 124 -9.17 -7.99 9.69
N THR A 125 -8.53 -8.29 10.82
CA THR A 125 -9.09 -9.15 11.85
C THR A 125 -10.32 -8.53 12.52
N ASP A 126 -10.24 -7.26 12.94
CA ASP A 126 -11.36 -6.54 13.54
C ASP A 126 -12.54 -6.38 12.56
N VAL A 127 -12.22 -6.01 11.33
CA VAL A 127 -13.22 -5.87 10.26
C VAL A 127 -13.87 -7.20 9.92
N GLY A 128 -13.10 -8.27 9.86
CA GLY A 128 -13.62 -9.64 9.67
C GLY A 128 -14.58 -10.05 10.78
N GLN A 129 -14.23 -9.80 12.03
CA GLN A 129 -15.13 -10.07 13.17
C GLN A 129 -16.44 -9.26 13.08
N LYS A 130 -16.35 -7.98 12.73
CA LYS A 130 -17.52 -7.12 12.60
C LYS A 130 -18.48 -7.58 11.50
N VAL A 131 -17.96 -7.96 10.33
CA VAL A 131 -18.84 -8.45 9.24
C VAL A 131 -19.45 -9.81 9.58
N ALA A 132 -18.73 -10.67 10.28
CA ALA A 132 -19.26 -11.95 10.76
C ALA A 132 -20.41 -11.74 11.77
N ASN A 133 -20.24 -10.81 12.70
CA ASN A 133 -21.30 -10.45 13.64
C ASN A 133 -22.53 -9.88 12.92
N LEU A 134 -22.33 -9.00 11.95
CA LEU A 134 -23.41 -8.45 11.12
C LEU A 134 -24.20 -9.55 10.39
N ALA A 135 -23.49 -10.52 9.82
CA ALA A 135 -24.12 -11.66 9.14
C ALA A 135 -24.90 -12.58 10.08
N ASN A 136 -24.43 -12.75 11.32
CA ASN A 136 -25.10 -13.61 12.32
C ASN A 136 -26.31 -12.91 12.99
N SER A 137 -26.29 -11.58 13.10
CA SER A 137 -27.39 -10.82 13.71
C SER A 137 -28.64 -10.76 12.86
N ASN A 138 -28.56 -11.11 11.58
CA ASN A 138 -29.64 -11.07 10.60
C ASN A 138 -30.16 -12.48 10.25
N ARG A 139 -29.83 -13.50 11.05
CA ARG A 139 -30.37 -14.85 11.00
C ARG A 139 -31.39 -15.03 12.14
#